data_dd416b95659a522df813b620bf0641f9
#
_entry.id   dd416b95659a522df813b620bf0641f9
#
_cell.length_a   1.000
_cell.length_b   1.000
_cell.length_c   1.000
_cell.angle_alpha   90.00
_cell.angle_beta   90.00
_cell.angle_gamma   90.00
#
_symmetry.space_group_name_H-M   'P 1'
#
loop_
_entity.id
_entity.type
_entity.pdbx_description
1 polymer ?
#
loop_
_entity_poly.entity_id
_entity_poly.type
_entity_poly.pdbx_seq_one_letter_code
_entity_poly.pdbx_strand_id
1 'polypeptide(L)'
;MELKLTRPICFFDLETTGIDVARDRIVEISIFKVYPNGNKESKTWLVNPTIPIPPQTTAVHGITDEKVANEPTFKELASQIHNMIKDSDLAGFNSDRFDIPL
;
A
#
# COMPACT_ATOMS: atom_id res chain seq x y z
N MET A 1 -13.95 12.11 -18.56
CA MET A 1 -14.50 12.90 -17.44
C MET A 1 -13.37 13.63 -16.73
N GLU A 2 -13.53 14.91 -16.62
CA GLU A 2 -12.54 15.69 -15.86
C GLU A 2 -12.84 15.65 -14.38
N LEU A 3 -11.82 15.30 -13.60
CA LEU A 3 -11.89 15.44 -12.17
C LEU A 3 -11.39 16.82 -11.79
N LYS A 4 -12.26 17.60 -11.18
CA LYS A 4 -11.86 18.90 -10.65
C LYS A 4 -11.35 18.70 -9.23
N LEU A 5 -10.04 18.55 -9.12
CA LEU A 5 -9.40 18.36 -7.83
C LEU A 5 -8.96 19.71 -7.29
N THR A 6 -9.23 19.96 -6.02
CA THR A 6 -8.70 21.12 -5.30
C THR A 6 -7.41 20.76 -4.57
N ARG A 7 -7.15 19.46 -4.41
CA ARG A 7 -5.97 18.92 -3.76
C ARG A 7 -5.67 17.56 -4.38
N PRO A 8 -4.44 17.06 -4.26
CA PRO A 8 -4.12 15.75 -4.81
C PRO A 8 -5.00 14.65 -4.20
N ILE A 9 -5.20 13.58 -4.97
CA ILE A 9 -5.85 12.36 -4.49
C ILE A 9 -4.88 11.20 -4.59
N CYS A 10 -4.80 10.40 -3.53
CA CYS A 10 -3.95 9.23 -3.46
C CYS A 10 -4.81 7.96 -3.45
N PHE A 11 -4.49 7.06 -4.36
CA PHE A 11 -5.10 5.73 -4.42
C PHE A 11 -4.11 4.71 -3.89
N PHE A 12 -4.61 3.74 -3.13
CA PHE A 12 -3.77 2.73 -2.48
C PHE A 12 -4.08 1.35 -3.01
N ASP A 13 -3.04 0.53 -3.19
CA ASP A 13 -3.16 -0.89 -3.41
C ASP A 13 -2.23 -1.59 -2.43
N LEU A 14 -2.75 -2.53 -1.65
CA LEU A 14 -1.99 -3.21 -0.60
C LEU A 14 -1.97 -4.70 -0.82
N GLU A 15 -0.81 -5.32 -0.58
CA GLU A 15 -0.69 -6.75 -0.41
C GLU A 15 -0.34 -7.03 1.05
N THR A 16 -0.89 -8.08 1.61
CA THR A 16 -0.77 -8.40 3.04
C THR A 16 -0.38 -9.85 3.26
N THR A 17 -0.14 -10.22 4.52
CA THR A 17 0.13 -11.61 4.89
C THR A 17 -1.15 -12.46 4.89
N GLY A 18 -2.33 -11.84 4.82
CA GLY A 18 -3.61 -12.54 4.81
C GLY A 18 -4.79 -11.59 4.90
N ILE A 19 -5.97 -12.11 5.20
CA ILE A 19 -7.21 -11.34 5.20
C ILE A 19 -7.68 -10.93 6.60
N ASP A 20 -6.97 -11.32 7.65
CA ASP A 20 -7.33 -10.97 9.02
C ASP A 20 -6.76 -9.58 9.36
N VAL A 21 -7.60 -8.56 9.33
CA VAL A 21 -7.16 -7.18 9.55
C VAL A 21 -6.59 -6.93 10.94
N ALA A 22 -6.88 -7.81 11.90
CA ALA A 22 -6.37 -7.67 13.26
C ALA A 22 -4.97 -8.26 13.43
N ARG A 23 -4.60 -9.27 12.63
CA ARG A 23 -3.36 -10.03 12.78
C ARG A 23 -2.41 -9.88 11.60
N ASP A 24 -2.95 -9.73 10.41
CA ASP A 24 -2.14 -9.70 9.21
C ASP A 24 -1.53 -8.33 8.99
N ARG A 25 -0.43 -8.31 8.25
CA ARG A 25 0.37 -7.11 8.07
C ARG A 25 0.65 -6.86 6.60
N ILE A 26 0.93 -5.62 6.28
CA ILE A 26 1.24 -5.20 4.92
C ILE A 26 2.61 -5.74 4.51
N VAL A 27 2.72 -6.29 3.30
CA VAL A 27 3.99 -6.71 2.68
C VAL A 27 4.35 -5.85 1.47
N GLU A 28 3.37 -5.16 0.89
CA GLU A 28 3.61 -4.22 -0.20
C GLU A 28 2.57 -3.11 -0.14
N ILE A 29 3.00 -1.89 -0.39
CA ILE A 29 2.08 -0.75 -0.51
C ILE A 29 2.43 0.01 -1.77
N SER A 30 1.44 0.21 -2.63
CA SER A 30 1.53 1.04 -3.82
C SER A 30 0.63 2.24 -3.66
N ILE A 31 1.16 3.42 -3.96
CA ILE A 31 0.40 4.66 -3.90
C ILE A 31 0.46 5.32 -5.27
N PHE A 32 -0.71 5.63 -5.81
CA PHE A 32 -0.86 6.38 -7.05
C PHE A 32 -1.48 7.72 -6.72
N LYS A 33 -0.74 8.80 -6.98
CA LYS A 33 -1.14 10.16 -6.61
C LYS A 33 -1.42 10.98 -7.87
N VAL A 34 -2.59 11.60 -7.91
CA VAL A 34 -3.00 12.47 -9.01
C VAL A 34 -3.12 13.89 -8.47
N TYR A 35 -2.42 14.81 -9.10
CA TYR A 35 -2.42 16.22 -8.72
C TYR A 35 -3.51 16.99 -9.44
N PRO A 36 -3.96 18.14 -8.89
CA PRO A 36 -4.98 18.98 -9.55
C PRO A 36 -4.61 19.43 -10.95
N ASN A 37 -3.31 19.56 -11.25
CA ASN A 37 -2.84 19.97 -12.58
C ASN A 37 -2.74 18.82 -13.57
N GLY A 38 -3.17 17.61 -13.19
CA GLY A 38 -3.12 16.43 -14.03
C GLY A 38 -1.83 15.63 -13.94
N ASN A 39 -0.83 16.11 -13.22
CA ASN A 39 0.39 15.35 -13.00
C ASN A 39 0.09 14.11 -12.16
N LYS A 40 0.88 13.07 -12.37
CA LYS A 40 0.72 11.77 -11.69
C LYS A 40 2.05 11.33 -11.13
N GLU A 41 2.00 10.68 -9.98
CA GLU A 41 3.16 10.10 -9.34
C GLU A 41 2.75 8.77 -8.75
N SER A 42 3.61 7.76 -8.89
CA SER A 42 3.33 6.46 -8.26
C SER A 42 4.59 5.94 -7.58
N LYS A 43 4.40 5.23 -6.49
CA LYS A 43 5.49 4.63 -5.75
C LYS A 43 5.03 3.35 -5.09
N THR A 44 5.91 2.34 -5.10
CA THR A 44 5.65 1.04 -4.49
C THR A 44 6.78 0.74 -3.52
N TRP A 45 6.41 0.29 -2.32
CA TRP A 45 7.35 -0.16 -1.32
C TRP A 45 7.05 -1.61 -0.97
N LEU A 46 8.09 -2.44 -0.91
CA LEU A 46 8.02 -3.72 -0.22
C LEU A 46 8.24 -3.46 1.27
N VAL A 47 7.51 -4.18 2.10
CA VAL A 47 7.50 -3.96 3.55
C VAL A 47 7.80 -5.28 4.25
N ASN A 48 8.73 -5.25 5.19
CA ASN A 48 8.96 -6.40 6.05
C ASN A 48 7.80 -6.46 7.06
N PRO A 49 6.95 -7.50 7.00
CA PRO A 49 5.78 -7.57 7.89
C PRO A 49 6.11 -7.97 9.31
N THR A 50 7.36 -8.40 9.58
CA THR A 50 7.84 -8.90 10.87
C THR A 50 7.15 -10.19 11.36
N ILE A 51 6.30 -10.77 10.53
CA ILE A 51 5.66 -12.07 10.77
C ILE A 51 5.81 -12.92 9.50
N PRO A 52 5.72 -14.25 9.60
CA PRO A 52 5.81 -15.10 8.41
C PRO A 52 4.65 -14.85 7.44
N ILE A 53 4.95 -14.98 6.15
CA ILE A 53 3.93 -14.92 5.10
C ILE A 53 3.47 -16.36 4.84
N PRO A 54 2.18 -16.69 5.03
CA PRO A 54 1.71 -18.04 4.75
C PRO A 54 1.96 -18.42 3.29
N PRO A 55 2.38 -19.67 3.00
CA PRO A 55 2.64 -20.08 1.62
C PRO A 55 1.46 -19.90 0.68
N GLN A 56 0.24 -20.11 1.16
CA GLN A 56 -0.96 -19.91 0.35
C GLN A 56 -1.15 -18.44 -0.03
N THR A 57 -0.72 -17.52 0.82
CA THR A 57 -0.80 -16.08 0.54
C THR A 57 0.27 -15.70 -0.49
N THR A 58 1.48 -16.23 -0.34
CA THR A 58 2.55 -16.05 -1.33
C THR A 58 2.13 -16.57 -2.69
N ALA A 59 1.39 -17.67 -2.74
CA ALA A 59 0.89 -18.21 -4.01
C ALA A 59 -0.04 -17.23 -4.75
N VAL A 60 -0.68 -16.31 -4.01
CA VAL A 60 -1.58 -15.32 -4.60
C VAL A 60 -0.82 -14.12 -5.14
N HIS A 61 0.06 -13.50 -4.35
CA HIS A 61 0.73 -12.25 -4.75
C HIS A 61 2.20 -12.39 -5.10
N GLY A 62 2.78 -13.58 -4.91
CA GLY A 62 4.17 -13.83 -5.30
C GLY A 62 5.23 -13.27 -4.36
N ILE A 63 4.86 -12.67 -3.24
CA ILE A 63 5.80 -12.08 -2.31
C ILE A 63 6.17 -13.13 -1.27
N THR A 64 7.47 -13.40 -1.14
CA THR A 64 8.01 -14.40 -0.22
C THR A 64 8.65 -13.74 0.99
N ASP A 65 8.84 -14.50 2.06
CA ASP A 65 9.59 -14.03 3.23
C ASP A 65 10.97 -13.52 2.83
N GLU A 66 11.61 -14.19 1.89
CA GLU A 66 12.95 -13.83 1.44
C GLU A 66 12.98 -12.47 0.74
N LYS A 67 11.95 -12.14 -0.02
CA LYS A 67 11.87 -10.85 -0.72
C LYS A 67 11.77 -9.67 0.22
N VAL A 68 11.16 -9.86 1.37
CA VAL A 68 10.92 -8.77 2.33
C VAL A 68 11.85 -8.81 3.52
N ALA A 69 12.71 -9.82 3.64
CA ALA A 69 13.57 -10.02 4.80
C ALA A 69 14.49 -8.81 5.08
N ASN A 70 14.97 -8.17 4.02
CA ASN A 70 15.87 -7.02 4.14
C ASN A 70 15.18 -5.70 3.84
N GLU A 71 13.86 -5.71 3.70
CA GLU A 71 13.11 -4.49 3.46
C GLU A 71 12.76 -3.80 4.77
N PRO A 72 12.51 -2.49 4.75
CA PRO A 72 12.12 -1.78 5.95
C PRO A 72 10.75 -2.22 6.44
N THR A 73 10.53 -2.08 7.74
CA THR A 73 9.21 -2.31 8.33
C THR A 73 8.29 -1.14 7.99
N PHE A 74 6.99 -1.32 8.17
CA PHE A 74 6.03 -0.24 7.97
C PHE A 74 6.35 0.96 8.87
N LYS A 75 6.75 0.72 10.11
CA LYS A 75 7.15 1.77 11.04
C LYS A 75 8.29 2.63 10.49
N GLU A 76 9.27 1.98 9.86
CA GLU A 76 10.41 2.68 9.26
C GLU A 76 9.99 3.47 8.01
N LEU A 77 8.99 3.01 7.28
CA LEU A 77 8.50 3.66 6.07
C LEU A 77 7.45 4.75 6.35
N ALA A 78 6.90 4.79 7.55
CA ALA A 78 5.76 5.63 7.88
C ALA A 78 5.99 7.11 7.52
N SER A 79 7.20 7.62 7.77
CA SER A 79 7.54 9.01 7.47
C SER A 79 7.50 9.30 5.97
N GLN A 80 8.06 8.40 5.14
CA GLN A 80 8.04 8.56 3.69
C GLN A 80 6.63 8.50 3.14
N ILE A 81 5.84 7.54 3.63
CA ILE A 81 4.47 7.37 3.20
C ILE A 81 3.64 8.59 3.60
N HIS A 82 3.81 9.06 4.83
CA HIS A 82 3.14 10.27 5.31
C HIS A 82 3.46 11.47 4.43
N ASN A 83 4.73 11.66 4.08
CA ASN A 83 5.13 12.78 3.23
C ASN A 83 4.49 12.74 1.85
N MET A 84 4.25 11.54 1.33
CA MET A 84 3.61 11.41 0.02
C MET A 84 2.12 11.71 0.08
N ILE A 85 1.43 11.33 1.16
CA ILE A 85 -0.04 11.43 1.23
C ILE A 85 -0.54 12.67 1.97
N LYS A 86 0.33 13.40 2.65
CA LYS A 86 -0.10 14.59 3.38
C LYS A 86 -0.70 15.61 2.40
N ASP A 87 -1.69 16.34 2.87
CA ASP A 87 -2.40 17.34 2.07
C ASP A 87 -3.12 16.74 0.84
N SER A 88 -3.38 15.44 0.87
CA SER A 88 -4.09 14.73 -0.20
C SER A 88 -5.36 14.11 0.32
N ASP A 89 -6.34 13.98 -0.56
CA ASP A 89 -7.49 13.12 -0.29
C ASP A 89 -7.06 11.67 -0.47
N LEU A 90 -7.65 10.76 0.30
CA LEU A 90 -7.30 9.35 0.26
C LEU A 90 -8.45 8.54 -0.30
N ALA A 91 -8.16 7.66 -1.26
CA ALA A 91 -9.13 6.73 -1.82
C ALA A 91 -8.53 5.33 -1.77
N GLY A 92 -9.31 4.37 -1.25
CA GLY A 92 -8.87 2.98 -1.23
C GLY A 92 -9.11 2.31 -2.56
N PHE A 93 -8.27 1.34 -2.89
CA PHE A 93 -8.54 0.38 -3.93
C PHE A 93 -9.06 -0.89 -3.29
N ASN A 94 -10.08 -1.48 -3.88
CA ASN A 94 -10.44 -2.83 -3.53
C ASN A 94 -9.48 -3.76 -4.24
N SER A 95 -8.63 -4.43 -3.48
CA SER A 95 -7.98 -5.59 -4.03
C SER A 95 -8.98 -6.75 -3.94
N ASP A 96 -8.95 -7.67 -4.89
CA ASP A 96 -9.83 -8.84 -4.88
C ASP A 96 -9.61 -9.72 -3.64
N ARG A 97 -8.61 -9.45 -2.85
CA ARG A 97 -8.15 -10.32 -1.77
C ARG A 97 -8.30 -9.70 -0.41
N PHE A 98 -8.43 -8.38 -0.33
CA PHE A 98 -8.38 -7.69 0.95
C PHE A 98 -9.03 -6.32 0.84
N ASP A 99 -10.15 -6.16 1.54
CA ASP A 99 -10.82 -4.88 1.68
C ASP A 99 -10.31 -4.22 2.95
N ILE A 100 -9.78 -3.02 2.79
CA ILE A 100 -9.25 -2.29 3.93
C ILE A 100 -10.35 -1.36 4.42
N PRO A 101 -10.81 -1.54 5.65
CA PRO A 101 -11.71 -0.56 6.25
C PRO A 101 -10.92 0.71 6.52
N LEU A 102 -11.33 1.76 5.89
CA LEU A 102 -10.75 3.08 6.12
C LEU A 102 -11.62 3.87 7.07
#